data_4ef93a933e9097eafb16d5dafbf42214
#
_entry.id   4ef93a933e9097eafb16d5dafbf42214
#
_cell.length_a   1.000
_cell.length_b   1.000
_cell.length_c   1.000
_cell.angle_alpha   90.00
_cell.angle_beta   90.00
_cell.angle_gamma   90.00
#
_symmetry.space_group_name_H-M   'P 1'
#
loop_
_entity.id
_entity.type
_entity.pdbx_description
1 polymer ?
#
loop_
_entity_poly.entity_id
_entity_poly.type
_entity_poly.pdbx_seq_one_letter_code
_entity_poly.pdbx_strand_id
1 'polypeptide(L)'
;MRVAVKFGAFGNDPVVDERGELLGQSAGITLVRRLLKLFDDPILIGPQARRGDGFDMMPLQFVDAENTIVINMDIIDSIAVWQVLHSSGAEPKLMNFEWRNPSIYHHRINFAAMGLSFAMFPTFCNSARTAAEAREVVHRWTIQPLAEKSKIVWANLGVNVERVQPRKPTPVPVVLYPAITLDARKQPQVFSEVVDKVARRTPIRVEVRLHESSLVTKKAMDLSRREYVWVGPLTSTREEFWEALARTTAFLATASEESYGLEYVEAMLAGAVGVFPDLPWARALVPENYPFFYSGPEQAEEMLLRAVTDTDACRAELDALVSGSFTDWVRAAHNDDDFERAIVKHVREWFGL
;
A
#
# COMPACT_ATOMS: atom_id res chain seq x y z
N MET A 1 17.55 -9.75 21.53
CA MET A 1 16.09 -9.42 21.66
C MET A 1 15.39 -9.95 20.42
N ARG A 2 14.16 -10.43 20.56
CA ARG A 2 13.30 -10.87 19.45
C ARG A 2 12.43 -9.71 18.96
N VAL A 3 11.88 -9.81 17.76
CA VAL A 3 10.90 -8.85 17.24
C VAL A 3 9.56 -9.57 17.06
N ALA A 4 8.51 -8.96 17.59
CA ALA A 4 7.13 -9.46 17.45
C ALA A 4 6.33 -8.50 16.58
N VAL A 5 5.57 -9.02 15.62
CA VAL A 5 4.66 -8.27 14.77
C VAL A 5 3.23 -8.49 15.23
N LYS A 6 2.50 -7.41 15.54
CA LYS A 6 1.08 -7.46 15.86
C LYS A 6 0.26 -6.85 14.74
N PHE A 7 -0.69 -7.63 14.24
CA PHE A 7 -1.65 -7.22 13.22
C PHE A 7 -3.06 -7.62 13.67
N GLY A 8 -3.94 -6.64 13.85
CA GLY A 8 -5.25 -6.84 14.48
C GLY A 8 -6.34 -7.50 13.61
N ALA A 9 -6.06 -7.82 12.35
CA ALA A 9 -7.08 -8.23 11.40
C ALA A 9 -7.30 -9.76 11.28
N PHE A 10 -6.73 -10.56 12.16
CA PHE A 10 -6.85 -12.02 12.02
C PHE A 10 -8.23 -12.59 12.40
N GLY A 11 -9.06 -11.87 13.12
CA GLY A 11 -10.38 -12.37 13.53
C GLY A 11 -10.32 -13.76 14.21
N ASN A 12 -11.32 -14.60 13.92
CA ASN A 12 -11.38 -15.99 14.38
C ASN A 12 -10.91 -17.01 13.32
N ASP A 13 -10.50 -16.55 12.12
CA ASP A 13 -10.06 -17.43 11.05
C ASP A 13 -8.65 -17.96 11.31
N PRO A 14 -8.29 -19.12 10.75
CA PRO A 14 -6.93 -19.63 10.83
C PRO A 14 -5.94 -18.61 10.27
N VAL A 15 -4.89 -18.30 11.03
CA VAL A 15 -3.84 -17.35 10.66
C VAL A 15 -2.80 -17.98 9.76
N VAL A 16 -2.54 -19.26 9.99
CA VAL A 16 -1.56 -20.07 9.25
C VAL A 16 -2.18 -21.39 8.79
N ASP A 17 -1.71 -21.88 7.67
CA ASP A 17 -2.10 -23.19 7.13
C ASP A 17 -1.44 -24.36 7.88
N GLU A 18 -1.63 -25.60 7.35
CA GLU A 18 -1.04 -26.81 7.94
C GLU A 18 0.50 -26.82 7.89
N ARG A 19 1.10 -26.12 6.93
CA ARG A 19 2.55 -25.98 6.77
C ARG A 19 3.15 -24.86 7.61
N GLY A 20 2.31 -24.06 8.27
CA GLY A 20 2.74 -22.91 9.06
C GLY A 20 2.89 -21.63 8.24
N GLU A 21 2.49 -21.60 6.97
CA GLU A 21 2.52 -20.40 6.13
C GLU A 21 1.34 -19.48 6.49
N LEU A 22 1.58 -18.15 6.47
CA LEU A 22 0.54 -17.16 6.68
C LEU A 22 -0.53 -17.22 5.60
N LEU A 23 -1.79 -17.35 6.00
CA LEU A 23 -2.94 -17.33 5.10
C LEU A 23 -3.32 -15.89 4.71
N GLY A 24 -3.92 -15.77 3.51
CA GLY A 24 -4.45 -14.51 2.98
C GLY A 24 -3.47 -13.75 2.09
N GLN A 25 -4.03 -12.90 1.22
CA GLN A 25 -3.31 -12.09 0.20
C GLN A 25 -3.58 -10.58 0.35
N SER A 26 -4.16 -10.14 1.46
CA SER A 26 -4.38 -8.72 1.69
C SER A 26 -3.04 -7.96 1.82
N ALA A 27 -3.06 -6.67 1.55
CA ALA A 27 -1.88 -5.81 1.70
C ALA A 27 -1.29 -5.90 3.13
N GLY A 28 -2.14 -5.93 4.17
CA GLY A 28 -1.69 -6.09 5.55
C GLY A 28 -0.97 -7.41 5.80
N ILE A 29 -1.50 -8.53 5.32
CA ILE A 29 -0.85 -9.85 5.45
C ILE A 29 0.47 -9.90 4.67
N THR A 30 0.52 -9.28 3.50
CA THR A 30 1.76 -9.17 2.72
C THR A 30 2.83 -8.39 3.49
N LEU A 31 2.45 -7.31 4.17
CA LEU A 31 3.34 -6.54 5.03
C LEU A 31 3.79 -7.32 6.26
N VAL A 32 2.91 -8.07 6.89
CA VAL A 32 3.28 -8.98 8.01
C VAL A 32 4.34 -9.98 7.55
N ARG A 33 4.13 -10.68 6.41
CA ARG A 33 5.13 -11.62 5.85
C ARG A 33 6.48 -10.94 5.62
N ARG A 34 6.44 -9.71 5.11
CA ARG A 34 7.65 -8.93 4.83
C ARG A 34 8.37 -8.57 6.12
N LEU A 35 7.65 -8.05 7.13
CA LEU A 35 8.24 -7.70 8.42
C LEU A 35 8.83 -8.90 9.16
N LEU A 36 8.16 -10.05 9.15
CA LEU A 36 8.66 -11.27 9.77
C LEU A 36 9.99 -11.76 9.15
N LYS A 37 10.21 -11.51 7.85
CA LYS A 37 11.46 -11.89 7.16
C LYS A 37 12.66 -10.97 7.47
N LEU A 38 12.42 -9.78 8.05
CA LEU A 38 13.47 -8.80 8.32
C LEU A 38 14.26 -9.08 9.59
N PHE A 39 13.77 -9.95 10.46
CA PHE A 39 14.34 -10.19 11.78
C PHE A 39 14.60 -11.66 12.03
N ASP A 40 15.63 -11.97 12.79
CA ASP A 40 15.94 -13.32 13.21
C ASP A 40 14.94 -13.77 14.28
N ASP A 41 14.46 -15.03 14.16
CA ASP A 41 13.55 -15.67 15.10
C ASP A 41 12.34 -14.79 15.49
N PRO A 42 11.57 -14.28 14.51
CA PRO A 42 10.49 -13.35 14.76
C PRO A 42 9.27 -14.02 15.38
N ILE A 43 8.42 -13.20 16.00
CA ILE A 43 7.16 -13.62 16.59
C ILE A 43 6.00 -12.95 15.84
N LEU A 44 4.96 -13.72 15.52
CA LEU A 44 3.66 -13.19 15.13
C LEU A 44 2.74 -13.22 16.34
N ILE A 45 2.20 -12.08 16.75
CA ILE A 45 1.18 -12.04 17.78
C ILE A 45 -0.15 -12.48 17.17
N GLY A 46 -0.63 -13.63 17.61
CA GLY A 46 -1.84 -14.28 17.10
C GLY A 46 -2.65 -14.97 18.20
N PRO A 47 -3.78 -15.60 17.88
CA PRO A 47 -4.71 -16.13 18.88
C PRO A 47 -4.22 -17.38 19.61
N GLN A 48 -3.24 -18.09 19.05
CA GLN A 48 -2.78 -19.39 19.55
C GLN A 48 -1.26 -19.49 19.55
N ALA A 49 -0.69 -20.27 20.46
CA ALA A 49 0.72 -20.64 20.43
C ALA A 49 0.94 -21.75 19.39
N ARG A 50 1.71 -21.45 18.35
CA ARG A 50 2.01 -22.38 17.24
C ARG A 50 3.31 -21.99 16.57
N ARG A 51 4.05 -22.97 16.04
CA ARG A 51 5.18 -22.68 15.14
C ARG A 51 4.70 -22.47 13.73
N GLY A 52 5.13 -21.35 13.11
CA GLY A 52 4.96 -21.06 11.69
C GLY A 52 6.21 -21.37 10.89
N ASP A 53 6.16 -21.07 9.58
CA ASP A 53 7.32 -21.17 8.70
C ASP A 53 8.21 -19.95 8.88
N GLY A 54 9.33 -20.15 9.58
CA GLY A 54 10.31 -19.09 9.88
C GLY A 54 9.90 -18.12 11.00
N PHE A 55 8.85 -18.39 11.79
CA PHE A 55 8.43 -17.58 12.93
C PHE A 55 7.70 -18.39 13.98
N ASP A 56 7.63 -17.88 15.21
CA ASP A 56 6.72 -18.39 16.25
C ASP A 56 5.45 -17.54 16.27
N MET A 57 4.28 -18.16 16.48
CA MET A 57 3.04 -17.46 16.77
C MET A 57 2.65 -17.67 18.24
N MET A 58 2.28 -16.59 18.92
CA MET A 58 1.79 -16.67 20.29
C MET A 58 0.85 -15.51 20.65
N PRO A 59 -0.07 -15.73 21.63
CA PRO A 59 -0.88 -14.65 22.18
C PRO A 59 -0.04 -13.58 22.89
N LEU A 60 -0.51 -12.32 22.83
CA LEU A 60 0.20 -11.17 23.38
C LEU A 60 0.62 -11.33 24.84
N GLN A 61 -0.22 -11.93 25.68
CA GLN A 61 0.04 -12.13 27.10
C GLN A 61 1.20 -13.11 27.41
N PHE A 62 1.67 -13.86 26.40
CA PHE A 62 2.79 -14.80 26.54
C PHE A 62 4.10 -14.26 25.95
N VAL A 63 4.07 -13.04 25.41
CA VAL A 63 5.27 -12.39 24.90
C VAL A 63 6.17 -11.94 26.05
N ASP A 64 7.44 -12.29 25.99
CA ASP A 64 8.45 -11.79 26.93
C ASP A 64 8.71 -10.30 26.68
N ALA A 65 8.07 -9.45 27.48
CA ALA A 65 8.10 -7.99 27.30
C ALA A 65 9.49 -7.38 27.52
N GLU A 66 10.38 -8.01 28.32
CA GLU A 66 11.74 -7.51 28.53
C GLU A 66 12.64 -7.71 27.31
N ASN A 67 12.48 -8.88 26.65
CA ASN A 67 13.38 -9.30 25.57
C ASN A 67 12.75 -9.25 24.18
N THR A 68 11.55 -8.64 24.05
CA THR A 68 10.84 -8.54 22.78
C THR A 68 10.49 -7.10 22.44
N ILE A 69 10.78 -6.70 21.21
CA ILE A 69 10.31 -5.44 20.59
C ILE A 69 9.02 -5.75 19.85
N VAL A 70 7.94 -5.02 20.12
CA VAL A 70 6.65 -5.21 19.45
C VAL A 70 6.47 -4.13 18.40
N ILE A 71 6.32 -4.56 17.13
CA ILE A 71 5.89 -3.70 16.01
C ILE A 71 4.36 -3.84 15.90
N ASN A 72 3.63 -2.82 16.32
CA ASN A 72 2.17 -2.81 16.24
C ASN A 72 1.70 -2.16 14.94
N MET A 73 0.96 -2.89 14.11
CA MET A 73 0.37 -2.43 12.86
C MET A 73 -1.07 -1.92 13.03
N ASP A 74 -1.59 -1.91 14.26
CA ASP A 74 -2.91 -1.36 14.59
C ASP A 74 -2.78 -0.26 15.66
N ILE A 75 -2.57 0.95 15.18
CA ILE A 75 -2.18 2.09 16.01
C ILE A 75 -3.20 2.44 17.09
N ILE A 76 -4.48 2.18 16.83
CA ILE A 76 -5.58 2.55 17.74
C ILE A 76 -5.47 1.80 19.08
N ASP A 77 -4.93 0.57 19.08
CA ASP A 77 -4.86 -0.25 20.27
C ASP A 77 -3.48 -0.28 20.97
N SER A 78 -2.52 0.53 20.52
CA SER A 78 -1.14 0.52 21.05
C SER A 78 -1.08 0.72 22.57
N ILE A 79 -1.94 1.57 23.11
CA ILE A 79 -2.04 1.78 24.57
C ILE A 79 -2.45 0.48 25.28
N ALA A 80 -3.47 -0.23 24.75
CA ALA A 80 -3.92 -1.50 25.32
C ALA A 80 -2.84 -2.60 25.21
N VAL A 81 -2.13 -2.65 24.07
CA VAL A 81 -0.98 -3.54 23.88
C VAL A 81 0.10 -3.26 24.93
N TRP A 82 0.45 -1.99 25.11
CA TRP A 82 1.42 -1.60 26.14
C TRP A 82 0.97 -2.02 27.54
N GLN A 83 -0.30 -1.80 27.91
CA GLN A 83 -0.84 -2.19 29.21
C GLN A 83 -0.74 -3.70 29.47
N VAL A 84 -1.06 -4.53 28.47
CA VAL A 84 -0.93 -5.98 28.59
C VAL A 84 0.53 -6.40 28.82
N LEU A 85 1.45 -5.87 28.04
CA LEU A 85 2.89 -6.16 28.18
C LEU A 85 3.45 -5.65 29.52
N HIS A 86 3.05 -4.44 29.94
CA HIS A 86 3.49 -3.83 31.20
C HIS A 86 2.95 -4.56 32.44
N SER A 87 1.88 -5.33 32.32
CA SER A 87 1.31 -6.10 33.44
C SER A 87 2.27 -7.13 34.04
N SER A 88 3.32 -7.50 33.31
CA SER A 88 4.44 -8.34 33.80
C SER A 88 5.45 -7.58 34.66
N GLY A 89 5.33 -6.25 34.79
CA GLY A 89 6.27 -5.39 35.50
C GLY A 89 7.45 -4.90 34.68
N ALA A 90 7.55 -5.32 33.41
CA ALA A 90 8.57 -4.86 32.48
C ALA A 90 8.19 -3.52 31.83
N GLU A 91 9.18 -2.74 31.37
CA GLU A 91 8.94 -1.58 30.48
C GLU A 91 8.91 -2.09 29.04
N PRO A 92 7.71 -2.10 28.37
CA PRO A 92 7.58 -2.68 27.05
C PRO A 92 8.29 -1.88 25.98
N LYS A 93 8.96 -2.58 25.06
CA LYS A 93 9.55 -2.01 23.84
C LYS A 93 8.53 -2.09 22.72
N LEU A 94 7.72 -1.03 22.56
CA LEU A 94 6.63 -0.95 21.60
C LEU A 94 6.89 0.15 20.58
N MET A 95 6.71 -0.14 19.30
CA MET A 95 6.62 0.86 18.23
C MET A 95 5.39 0.67 17.38
N ASN A 96 4.95 1.72 16.73
CA ASN A 96 3.90 1.73 15.73
C ASN A 96 4.49 1.54 14.34
N PHE A 97 3.84 0.76 13.50
CA PHE A 97 4.01 0.80 12.06
C PHE A 97 2.71 1.27 11.40
N GLU A 98 2.67 2.55 11.03
CA GLU A 98 1.50 3.14 10.37
C GLU A 98 1.58 2.93 8.85
N TRP A 99 0.82 1.95 8.39
CA TRP A 99 0.75 1.55 6.99
C TRP A 99 -0.53 1.99 6.27
N ARG A 100 -1.48 2.54 7.02
CA ARG A 100 -2.72 3.14 6.53
C ARG A 100 -2.74 4.62 6.90
N ASN A 101 -3.32 5.43 6.04
CA ASN A 101 -3.45 6.86 6.37
C ASN A 101 -4.40 7.08 7.53
N PRO A 102 -4.08 7.95 8.48
CA PRO A 102 -5.01 8.39 9.52
C PRO A 102 -6.34 8.92 8.98
N SER A 103 -6.35 9.57 7.82
CA SER A 103 -7.55 10.11 7.16
C SER A 103 -8.63 9.09 6.80
N ILE A 104 -8.32 7.78 6.76
CA ILE A 104 -9.34 6.74 6.53
C ILE A 104 -10.28 6.54 7.71
N TYR A 105 -9.92 7.02 8.88
CA TYR A 105 -10.74 6.93 10.08
C TYR A 105 -11.68 8.13 10.19
N HIS A 106 -12.93 7.89 10.62
CA HIS A 106 -13.96 8.93 10.65
C HIS A 106 -14.46 9.25 12.07
N HIS A 107 -14.13 8.41 13.05
CA HIS A 107 -14.59 8.61 14.42
C HIS A 107 -13.57 9.36 15.27
N ARG A 108 -14.02 10.36 16.00
CA ARG A 108 -13.16 11.18 16.88
C ARG A 108 -12.38 10.35 17.91
N ILE A 109 -12.99 9.27 18.40
CA ILE A 109 -12.33 8.38 19.36
C ILE A 109 -11.08 7.72 18.76
N ASN A 110 -11.10 7.39 17.48
CA ASN A 110 -9.94 6.82 16.80
C ASN A 110 -8.80 7.83 16.73
N PHE A 111 -9.10 9.10 16.40
CA PHE A 111 -8.09 10.15 16.37
C PHE A 111 -7.49 10.43 17.75
N ALA A 112 -8.29 10.39 18.82
CA ALA A 112 -7.79 10.53 20.18
C ALA A 112 -6.86 9.37 20.55
N ALA A 113 -7.24 8.14 20.24
CA ALA A 113 -6.41 6.94 20.47
C ALA A 113 -5.11 7.00 19.66
N MET A 114 -5.18 7.31 18.36
CA MET A 114 -4.00 7.48 17.51
C MET A 114 -3.08 8.61 18.00
N GLY A 115 -3.65 9.77 18.39
CA GLY A 115 -2.87 10.89 18.91
C GLY A 115 -2.01 10.50 20.11
N LEU A 116 -2.59 9.81 21.09
CA LEU A 116 -1.85 9.28 22.22
C LEU A 116 -0.83 8.24 21.82
N SER A 117 -1.20 7.30 20.95
CA SER A 117 -0.29 6.24 20.47
C SER A 117 0.93 6.82 19.74
N PHE A 118 0.73 7.78 18.85
CA PHE A 118 1.83 8.45 18.13
C PHE A 118 2.70 9.32 19.05
N ALA A 119 2.11 9.90 20.09
CA ALA A 119 2.85 10.72 21.05
C ALA A 119 3.71 9.87 22.01
N MET A 120 3.23 8.69 22.40
CA MET A 120 3.88 7.82 23.39
C MET A 120 4.89 6.85 22.79
N PHE A 121 4.65 6.35 21.58
CA PHE A 121 5.46 5.30 20.99
C PHE A 121 6.14 5.77 19.70
N PRO A 122 7.42 5.40 19.48
CA PRO A 122 8.07 5.65 18.19
C PRO A 122 7.22 5.08 17.05
N THR A 123 7.08 5.86 15.99
CA THR A 123 6.22 5.51 14.85
C THR A 123 7.00 5.54 13.55
N PHE A 124 6.93 4.44 12.81
CA PHE A 124 7.43 4.33 11.46
C PHE A 124 6.25 4.35 10.49
N CYS A 125 6.26 5.26 9.52
CA CYS A 125 5.21 5.42 8.53
C CYS A 125 5.64 4.91 7.16
N ASN A 126 4.68 4.44 6.36
CA ASN A 126 4.91 3.90 5.02
C ASN A 126 5.20 4.95 3.94
N SER A 127 5.10 6.24 4.27
CA SER A 127 5.35 7.35 3.34
C SER A 127 5.49 8.69 4.09
N ALA A 128 6.05 9.70 3.40
CA ALA A 128 6.11 11.09 3.89
C ALA A 128 4.72 11.64 4.21
N ARG A 129 3.73 11.33 3.37
CA ARG A 129 2.34 11.77 3.54
C ARG A 129 1.73 11.20 4.81
N THR A 130 1.81 9.88 5.02
CA THR A 130 1.31 9.23 6.23
C THR A 130 1.98 9.79 7.48
N ALA A 131 3.27 10.06 7.43
CA ALA A 131 3.99 10.71 8.53
C ALA A 131 3.52 12.15 8.80
N ALA A 132 3.21 12.92 7.76
CA ALA A 132 2.66 14.26 7.91
C ALA A 132 1.26 14.23 8.58
N GLU A 133 0.38 13.34 8.13
CA GLU A 133 -0.94 13.14 8.73
C GLU A 133 -0.84 12.66 10.19
N ALA A 134 0.08 11.74 10.50
CA ALA A 134 0.31 11.28 11.87
C ALA A 134 0.76 12.44 12.78
N ARG A 135 1.67 13.32 12.31
CA ARG A 135 2.07 14.53 13.06
C ARG A 135 0.91 15.49 13.26
N GLU A 136 0.06 15.70 12.24
CA GLU A 136 -1.14 16.52 12.38
C GLU A 136 -2.09 15.96 13.46
N VAL A 137 -2.31 14.64 13.46
CA VAL A 137 -3.13 13.96 14.47
C VAL A 137 -2.56 14.18 15.87
N VAL A 138 -1.25 14.03 16.06
CA VAL A 138 -0.58 14.28 17.35
C VAL A 138 -0.82 15.72 17.81
N HIS A 139 -0.54 16.70 16.97
CA HIS A 139 -0.68 18.12 17.32
C HIS A 139 -2.14 18.51 17.63
N ARG A 140 -3.10 17.91 16.94
CA ARG A 140 -4.52 18.23 17.08
C ARG A 140 -5.19 17.53 18.27
N TRP A 141 -4.72 16.33 18.63
CA TRP A 141 -5.42 15.45 19.57
C TRP A 141 -4.65 15.19 20.85
N THR A 142 -3.48 15.80 21.03
CA THR A 142 -2.70 15.73 22.26
C THR A 142 -2.30 17.13 22.74
N ILE A 143 -1.67 17.20 23.91
CA ILE A 143 -1.10 18.45 24.43
C ILE A 143 0.29 18.68 23.82
N GLN A 144 0.66 19.96 23.69
CA GLN A 144 1.93 20.35 23.07
C GLN A 144 3.16 19.62 23.61
N PRO A 145 3.36 19.43 24.94
CA PRO A 145 4.55 18.73 25.45
C PRO A 145 4.66 17.26 25.01
N LEU A 146 3.53 16.59 24.72
CA LEU A 146 3.52 15.23 24.16
C LEU A 146 3.79 15.26 22.66
N ALA A 147 3.20 16.22 21.94
CA ALA A 147 3.43 16.37 20.50
C ALA A 147 4.91 16.61 20.17
N GLU A 148 5.59 17.46 20.95
CA GLU A 148 7.02 17.78 20.77
C GLU A 148 7.96 16.58 21.03
N LYS A 149 7.53 15.62 21.82
CA LYS A 149 8.30 14.40 22.11
C LYS A 149 8.06 13.26 21.13
N SER A 150 7.07 13.39 20.25
CA SER A 150 6.71 12.33 19.32
C SER A 150 7.87 12.02 18.34
N LYS A 151 8.11 10.72 18.13
CA LYS A 151 9.16 10.24 17.22
C LYS A 151 8.47 9.61 16.00
N ILE A 152 8.28 10.40 14.95
CA ILE A 152 7.62 9.95 13.72
C ILE A 152 8.61 10.06 12.56
N VAL A 153 8.94 8.91 11.99
CA VAL A 153 9.83 8.78 10.83
C VAL A 153 9.10 8.04 9.71
N TRP A 154 9.67 8.03 8.52
CA TRP A 154 9.08 7.36 7.37
C TRP A 154 10.12 6.85 6.38
N ALA A 155 9.70 5.87 5.58
CA ALA A 155 10.27 5.56 4.29
C ALA A 155 9.14 5.15 3.34
N ASN A 156 9.33 5.33 2.04
CA ASN A 156 8.39 4.86 1.05
C ASN A 156 8.29 3.33 1.11
N LEU A 157 7.07 2.80 1.21
CA LEU A 157 6.83 1.36 1.34
C LEU A 157 7.47 0.55 0.22
N GLY A 158 7.47 1.12 -0.99
CA GLY A 158 8.10 0.52 -2.14
C GLY A 158 7.50 -0.80 -2.61
N VAL A 159 8.05 -1.28 -3.71
CA VAL A 159 7.71 -2.56 -4.34
C VAL A 159 8.98 -3.32 -4.68
N ASN A 160 8.88 -4.64 -4.85
CA ASN A 160 10.01 -5.44 -5.26
C ASN A 160 10.35 -5.16 -6.73
N VAL A 161 11.40 -4.39 -6.95
CA VAL A 161 11.83 -3.90 -8.27
C VAL A 161 12.51 -4.96 -9.12
N GLU A 162 13.00 -6.06 -8.51
CA GLU A 162 13.67 -7.16 -9.21
C GLU A 162 12.70 -8.02 -10.05
N ARG A 163 11.40 -7.92 -9.78
CA ARG A 163 10.36 -8.70 -10.47
C ARG A 163 9.83 -8.05 -11.73
N VAL A 164 10.23 -6.82 -12.01
CA VAL A 164 9.76 -6.04 -13.17
C VAL A 164 10.12 -6.74 -14.46
N GLN A 165 9.11 -6.99 -15.30
CA GLN A 165 9.31 -7.60 -16.63
C GLN A 165 9.49 -6.50 -17.69
N PRO A 166 10.32 -6.75 -18.71
CA PRO A 166 10.41 -5.85 -19.86
C PRO A 166 9.05 -5.66 -20.52
N ARG A 167 8.77 -4.43 -20.94
CA ARG A 167 7.53 -4.11 -21.62
C ARG A 167 7.31 -4.94 -22.88
N LYS A 168 6.09 -5.47 -23.02
CA LYS A 168 5.63 -6.25 -24.19
C LYS A 168 4.59 -5.41 -24.96
N PRO A 169 4.94 -4.80 -26.12
CA PRO A 169 3.98 -4.06 -26.93
C PRO A 169 2.79 -4.93 -27.35
N THR A 170 1.60 -4.34 -27.40
CA THR A 170 0.37 -4.99 -27.83
C THR A 170 -0.20 -4.28 -29.05
N PRO A 171 -0.85 -5.01 -30.00
CA PRO A 171 -1.45 -4.40 -31.19
C PRO A 171 -2.57 -3.39 -30.86
N VAL A 172 -3.27 -3.61 -29.75
CA VAL A 172 -4.29 -2.72 -29.20
C VAL A 172 -3.81 -2.26 -27.82
N PRO A 173 -3.80 -0.96 -27.53
CA PRO A 173 -3.39 -0.45 -26.22
C PRO A 173 -4.23 -1.05 -25.09
N VAL A 174 -3.56 -1.42 -23.99
CA VAL A 174 -4.20 -2.00 -22.81
C VAL A 174 -4.25 -0.94 -21.71
N VAL A 175 -5.46 -0.65 -21.24
CA VAL A 175 -5.73 0.25 -20.10
C VAL A 175 -6.03 -0.60 -18.87
N LEU A 176 -5.25 -0.43 -17.81
CA LEU A 176 -5.47 -1.13 -16.54
C LEU A 176 -6.43 -0.35 -15.64
N TYR A 177 -7.38 -1.05 -15.03
CA TYR A 177 -8.06 -0.58 -13.81
C TYR A 177 -7.18 -0.95 -12.61
N PRO A 178 -6.51 0.01 -11.98
CA PRO A 178 -5.48 -0.27 -10.97
C PRO A 178 -6.07 -0.41 -9.57
N ALA A 179 -7.01 -1.34 -9.40
CA ALA A 179 -7.60 -1.68 -8.11
C ALA A 179 -8.19 -3.10 -8.14
N ILE A 180 -8.10 -3.80 -7.02
CA ILE A 180 -8.62 -5.16 -6.86
C ILE A 180 -10.08 -5.21 -6.38
N THR A 181 -10.67 -4.06 -6.10
CA THR A 181 -12.07 -3.92 -5.63
C THR A 181 -12.81 -2.83 -6.38
N LEU A 182 -14.15 -2.89 -6.35
CA LEU A 182 -15.06 -1.91 -6.94
C LEU A 182 -15.79 -1.10 -5.87
N ASP A 183 -15.15 -0.84 -4.73
CA ASP A 183 -15.73 -0.03 -3.66
C ASP A 183 -15.85 1.46 -4.05
N ALA A 184 -16.60 2.22 -3.25
CA ALA A 184 -16.89 3.63 -3.57
C ALA A 184 -15.64 4.51 -3.60
N ARG A 185 -14.59 4.20 -2.81
CA ARG A 185 -13.35 4.98 -2.77
C ARG A 185 -12.55 4.85 -4.06
N LYS A 186 -12.66 3.71 -4.75
CA LYS A 186 -12.01 3.46 -6.05
C LYS A 186 -12.72 4.12 -7.23
N GLN A 187 -13.92 4.66 -7.02
CA GLN A 187 -14.73 5.37 -8.01
C GLN A 187 -14.86 4.66 -9.37
N PRO A 188 -15.27 3.37 -9.41
CA PRO A 188 -15.32 2.59 -10.65
C PRO A 188 -16.28 3.17 -11.70
N GLN A 189 -17.25 4.01 -11.29
CA GLN A 189 -18.14 4.73 -12.20
C GLN A 189 -17.39 5.76 -13.03
N VAL A 190 -16.53 6.57 -12.39
CA VAL A 190 -15.69 7.56 -13.08
C VAL A 190 -14.76 6.86 -14.06
N PHE A 191 -14.13 5.75 -13.64
CA PHE A 191 -13.32 4.92 -14.52
C PHE A 191 -14.12 4.48 -15.76
N SER A 192 -15.30 3.90 -15.56
CA SER A 192 -16.15 3.41 -16.65
C SER A 192 -16.55 4.50 -17.63
N GLU A 193 -16.96 5.68 -17.13
CA GLU A 193 -17.36 6.82 -17.96
C GLU A 193 -16.22 7.31 -18.85
N VAL A 194 -15.01 7.40 -18.30
CA VAL A 194 -13.82 7.86 -19.04
C VAL A 194 -13.41 6.84 -20.09
N VAL A 195 -13.30 5.54 -19.72
CA VAL A 195 -12.87 4.51 -20.69
C VAL A 195 -13.92 4.28 -21.78
N ASP A 196 -15.24 4.43 -21.49
CA ASP A 196 -16.31 4.36 -22.48
C ASP A 196 -16.16 5.48 -23.54
N LYS A 197 -15.77 6.69 -23.12
CA LYS A 197 -15.55 7.82 -24.04
C LYS A 197 -14.30 7.60 -24.88
N VAL A 198 -13.19 7.16 -24.28
CA VAL A 198 -11.94 6.85 -25.00
C VAL A 198 -12.15 5.70 -26.00
N ALA A 199 -12.87 4.64 -25.64
CA ALA A 199 -13.14 3.50 -26.52
C ALA A 199 -13.96 3.86 -27.77
N ARG A 200 -14.77 4.94 -27.71
CA ARG A 200 -15.48 5.47 -28.90
C ARG A 200 -14.57 6.21 -29.88
N ARG A 201 -13.41 6.69 -29.40
CA ARG A 201 -12.46 7.50 -30.18
C ARG A 201 -11.30 6.68 -30.74
N THR A 202 -10.90 5.62 -30.04
CA THR A 202 -9.78 4.78 -30.46
C THR A 202 -9.96 3.34 -29.92
N PRO A 203 -9.52 2.30 -30.66
CA PRO A 203 -9.54 0.94 -30.13
C PRO A 203 -8.64 0.82 -28.89
N ILE A 204 -9.22 0.35 -27.80
CA ILE A 204 -8.51 -0.01 -26.57
C ILE A 204 -9.01 -1.35 -26.03
N ARG A 205 -8.20 -1.99 -25.22
CA ARG A 205 -8.61 -3.09 -24.34
C ARG A 205 -8.47 -2.64 -22.90
N VAL A 206 -9.50 -2.87 -22.09
CA VAL A 206 -9.46 -2.57 -20.65
C VAL A 206 -9.30 -3.88 -19.88
N GLU A 207 -8.37 -3.90 -18.95
CA GLU A 207 -8.12 -5.04 -18.08
C GLU A 207 -8.48 -4.67 -16.63
N VAL A 208 -9.39 -5.48 -16.05
CA VAL A 208 -9.90 -5.31 -14.68
C VAL A 208 -9.69 -6.62 -13.93
N ARG A 209 -8.77 -6.63 -12.96
CA ARG A 209 -8.46 -7.81 -12.13
C ARG A 209 -8.99 -7.61 -10.72
N LEU A 210 -9.93 -8.46 -10.32
CA LEU A 210 -10.66 -8.27 -9.07
C LEU A 210 -10.46 -9.44 -8.11
N HIS A 211 -10.51 -9.09 -6.84
CA HIS A 211 -10.69 -10.08 -5.77
C HIS A 211 -12.03 -10.82 -5.97
N GLU A 212 -12.10 -12.09 -5.60
CA GLU A 212 -13.27 -12.97 -5.80
C GLU A 212 -14.58 -12.35 -5.32
N SER A 213 -14.56 -11.71 -4.14
CA SER A 213 -15.74 -11.03 -3.59
C SER A 213 -16.27 -9.88 -4.45
N SER A 214 -15.42 -9.27 -5.28
CA SER A 214 -15.80 -8.19 -6.19
C SER A 214 -16.29 -8.70 -7.54
N LEU A 215 -15.82 -9.88 -7.99
CA LEU A 215 -16.22 -10.49 -9.27
C LEU A 215 -17.72 -10.80 -9.35
N VAL A 216 -18.35 -11.16 -8.23
CA VAL A 216 -19.77 -11.50 -8.17
C VAL A 216 -20.70 -10.29 -8.02
N THR A 217 -20.13 -9.08 -8.04
CA THR A 217 -20.92 -7.85 -7.87
C THR A 217 -21.58 -7.40 -9.17
N LYS A 218 -22.73 -6.69 -9.04
CA LYS A 218 -23.39 -6.06 -10.19
C LYS A 218 -22.46 -5.15 -10.99
N LYS A 219 -21.58 -4.41 -10.30
CA LYS A 219 -20.60 -3.52 -10.95
C LYS A 219 -19.62 -4.27 -11.85
N ALA A 220 -19.12 -5.44 -11.41
CA ALA A 220 -18.25 -6.28 -12.22
C ALA A 220 -18.98 -6.82 -13.45
N MET A 221 -20.23 -7.29 -13.28
CA MET A 221 -21.07 -7.74 -14.40
C MET A 221 -21.37 -6.60 -15.39
N ASP A 222 -21.64 -5.39 -14.90
CA ASP A 222 -21.90 -4.23 -15.78
C ASP A 222 -20.63 -3.82 -16.55
N LEU A 223 -19.45 -3.95 -15.94
CA LEU A 223 -18.15 -3.74 -16.63
C LEU A 223 -17.93 -4.80 -17.73
N SER A 224 -18.15 -6.08 -17.43
CA SER A 224 -17.91 -7.20 -18.36
C SER A 224 -18.82 -7.24 -19.59
N ARG A 225 -19.92 -6.46 -19.62
CA ARG A 225 -20.81 -6.33 -20.79
C ARG A 225 -20.20 -5.54 -21.95
N ARG A 226 -19.10 -4.84 -21.72
CA ARG A 226 -18.40 -4.05 -22.74
C ARG A 226 -17.43 -4.95 -23.50
N GLU A 227 -17.52 -5.01 -24.80
CA GLU A 227 -16.69 -5.90 -25.63
C GLU A 227 -15.19 -5.66 -25.49
N TYR A 228 -14.79 -4.43 -25.17
CA TYR A 228 -13.39 -4.04 -24.98
C TYR A 228 -12.91 -4.20 -23.53
N VAL A 229 -13.76 -4.62 -22.60
CA VAL A 229 -13.41 -4.81 -21.18
C VAL A 229 -13.31 -6.29 -20.83
N TRP A 230 -12.16 -6.70 -20.39
CA TRP A 230 -11.97 -7.98 -19.73
C TRP A 230 -12.04 -7.80 -18.22
N VAL A 231 -12.91 -8.54 -17.56
CA VAL A 231 -13.02 -8.62 -16.10
C VAL A 231 -12.71 -10.05 -15.69
N GLY A 232 -11.75 -10.21 -14.79
CA GLY A 232 -11.33 -11.53 -14.33
C GLY A 232 -10.74 -11.53 -12.93
N PRO A 233 -10.36 -12.71 -12.42
CA PRO A 233 -9.73 -12.85 -11.10
C PRO A 233 -8.33 -12.24 -11.10
N LEU A 234 -7.81 -12.07 -9.90
CA LEU A 234 -6.38 -11.82 -9.70
C LEU A 234 -5.58 -12.96 -10.33
N THR A 235 -4.36 -12.65 -10.74
CA THR A 235 -3.43 -13.68 -11.22
C THR A 235 -3.11 -14.69 -10.11
N SER A 236 -2.84 -15.93 -10.50
CA SER A 236 -2.50 -17.00 -9.54
C SER A 236 -1.14 -16.79 -8.90
N THR A 237 -0.22 -16.13 -9.64
CA THR A 237 1.15 -15.87 -9.20
C THR A 237 1.53 -14.41 -9.39
N ARG A 238 2.56 -13.97 -8.69
CA ARG A 238 3.13 -12.62 -8.87
C ARG A 238 3.81 -12.48 -10.23
N GLU A 239 4.37 -13.53 -10.76
CA GLU A 239 4.99 -13.58 -12.09
C GLU A 239 3.95 -13.29 -13.19
N GLU A 240 2.80 -13.96 -13.16
CA GLU A 240 1.69 -13.70 -14.09
C GLU A 240 1.17 -12.25 -13.98
N PHE A 241 1.15 -11.69 -12.76
CA PHE A 241 0.78 -10.30 -12.56
C PHE A 241 1.77 -9.33 -13.24
N TRP A 242 3.09 -9.55 -13.07
CA TRP A 242 4.11 -8.74 -13.73
C TRP A 242 4.09 -8.90 -15.26
N GLU A 243 3.77 -10.10 -15.76
CA GLU A 243 3.55 -10.30 -17.19
C GLU A 243 2.34 -9.54 -17.73
N ALA A 244 1.27 -9.43 -16.95
CA ALA A 244 0.11 -8.62 -17.30
C ALA A 244 0.46 -7.13 -17.31
N LEU A 245 1.18 -6.65 -16.30
CA LEU A 245 1.67 -5.27 -16.25
C LEU A 245 2.60 -4.94 -17.43
N ALA A 246 3.46 -5.87 -17.84
CA ALA A 246 4.34 -5.67 -18.99
C ALA A 246 3.59 -5.38 -20.30
N ARG A 247 2.33 -5.81 -20.42
CA ARG A 247 1.45 -5.51 -21.57
C ARG A 247 0.62 -4.24 -21.40
N THR A 248 0.60 -3.66 -20.22
CA THR A 248 -0.20 -2.46 -19.91
C THR A 248 0.40 -1.22 -20.57
N THR A 249 -0.41 -0.50 -21.35
CA THR A 249 -0.01 0.74 -22.03
C THR A 249 -0.16 1.94 -21.12
N ALA A 250 -1.31 2.06 -20.48
CA ALA A 250 -1.65 3.13 -19.56
C ALA A 250 -2.57 2.62 -18.45
N PHE A 251 -2.70 3.40 -17.38
CA PHE A 251 -3.75 3.18 -16.39
C PHE A 251 -4.44 4.50 -16.03
N LEU A 252 -5.69 4.39 -15.62
CA LEU A 252 -6.46 5.50 -15.09
C LEU A 252 -6.73 5.26 -13.60
N ALA A 253 -6.08 6.04 -12.75
CA ALA A 253 -6.33 6.06 -11.32
C ALA A 253 -7.56 6.92 -11.02
N THR A 254 -8.56 6.37 -10.36
CA THR A 254 -9.80 7.10 -10.00
C THR A 254 -10.08 7.11 -8.50
N ALA A 255 -9.20 6.54 -7.70
CA ALA A 255 -9.40 6.50 -6.26
C ALA A 255 -9.45 7.91 -5.64
N SER A 256 -10.44 8.14 -4.79
CA SER A 256 -10.53 9.38 -4.01
C SER A 256 -9.49 9.46 -2.89
N GLU A 257 -8.99 8.30 -2.46
CA GLU A 257 -8.02 8.18 -1.36
C GLU A 257 -7.24 6.87 -1.48
N GLU A 258 -5.93 6.94 -1.23
CA GLU A 258 -5.02 5.79 -1.16
C GLU A 258 -4.04 5.92 0.00
N SER A 259 -3.67 4.78 0.59
CA SER A 259 -2.63 4.79 1.61
C SER A 259 -1.24 4.95 1.02
N TYR A 260 -0.91 4.13 0.02
CA TYR A 260 0.34 4.23 -0.74
C TYR A 260 0.10 4.08 -2.24
N GLY A 261 -0.62 3.03 -2.67
CA GLY A 261 -0.92 2.81 -4.08
C GLY A 261 0.11 1.93 -4.79
N LEU A 262 0.39 0.75 -4.23
CA LEU A 262 1.38 -0.20 -4.78
C LEU A 262 1.13 -0.55 -6.25
N GLU A 263 -0.13 -0.78 -6.63
CA GLU A 263 -0.48 -1.14 -8.01
C GLU A 263 -0.12 -0.04 -9.03
N TYR A 264 -0.22 1.23 -8.65
CA TYR A 264 0.20 2.34 -9.51
C TYR A 264 1.71 2.36 -9.70
N VAL A 265 2.45 2.16 -8.61
CA VAL A 265 3.92 2.09 -8.67
C VAL A 265 4.37 0.92 -9.52
N GLU A 266 3.79 -0.26 -9.34
CA GLU A 266 4.08 -1.47 -10.12
C GLU A 266 3.79 -1.25 -11.61
N ALA A 267 2.66 -0.61 -11.95
CA ALA A 267 2.31 -0.30 -13.33
C ALA A 267 3.28 0.72 -13.97
N MET A 268 3.69 1.77 -13.22
CA MET A 268 4.70 2.72 -13.69
C MET A 268 6.08 2.07 -13.91
N LEU A 269 6.49 1.18 -13.01
CA LEU A 269 7.73 0.40 -13.16
C LEU A 269 7.71 -0.49 -14.40
N ALA A 270 6.54 -1.03 -14.77
CA ALA A 270 6.35 -1.78 -16.02
C ALA A 270 6.29 -0.88 -17.26
N GLY A 271 6.43 0.45 -17.12
CA GLY A 271 6.42 1.44 -18.19
C GLY A 271 5.04 1.86 -18.67
N ALA A 272 3.97 1.62 -17.90
CA ALA A 272 2.65 2.16 -18.19
C ALA A 272 2.59 3.67 -17.88
N VAL A 273 1.89 4.42 -18.74
CA VAL A 273 1.62 5.85 -18.49
C VAL A 273 0.48 5.99 -17.49
N GLY A 274 0.73 6.59 -16.35
CA GLY A 274 -0.28 6.81 -15.31
C GLY A 274 -1.07 8.08 -15.53
N VAL A 275 -2.40 8.01 -15.50
CA VAL A 275 -3.29 9.18 -15.46
C VAL A 275 -3.91 9.25 -14.08
N PHE A 276 -3.59 10.31 -13.32
CA PHE A 276 -3.92 10.43 -11.90
C PHE A 276 -4.89 11.57 -11.61
N PRO A 277 -5.75 11.44 -10.59
CA PRO A 277 -6.48 12.59 -10.07
C PRO A 277 -5.49 13.55 -9.39
N ASP A 278 -5.74 14.85 -9.52
CA ASP A 278 -4.95 15.87 -8.83
C ASP A 278 -5.26 15.91 -7.33
N LEU A 279 -4.79 14.88 -6.62
CA LEU A 279 -5.01 14.66 -5.18
C LEU A 279 -3.67 14.47 -4.45
N PRO A 280 -3.59 14.81 -3.14
CA PRO A 280 -2.35 14.73 -2.37
C PRO A 280 -1.70 13.34 -2.40
N TRP A 281 -2.49 12.25 -2.37
CA TRP A 281 -1.95 10.90 -2.41
C TRP A 281 -1.28 10.58 -3.75
N ALA A 282 -1.86 11.04 -4.86
CA ALA A 282 -1.32 10.80 -6.20
C ALA A 282 -0.05 11.62 -6.44
N ARG A 283 -0.05 12.88 -5.98
CA ARG A 283 1.15 13.74 -6.03
C ARG A 283 2.33 13.18 -5.24
N ALA A 284 2.08 12.41 -4.19
CA ALA A 284 3.14 11.78 -3.40
C ALA A 284 3.82 10.58 -4.10
N LEU A 285 3.25 10.07 -5.21
CA LEU A 285 3.77 8.90 -5.93
C LEU A 285 4.65 9.26 -7.12
N VAL A 286 4.61 10.50 -7.59
CA VAL A 286 5.24 10.92 -8.86
C VAL A 286 6.08 12.17 -8.64
N PRO A 287 6.99 12.52 -9.58
CA PRO A 287 7.79 13.73 -9.48
C PRO A 287 6.92 14.99 -9.45
N GLU A 288 7.46 16.06 -8.88
CA GLU A 288 6.88 17.39 -9.01
C GLU A 288 6.68 17.73 -10.49
N ASN A 289 5.57 18.41 -10.81
CA ASN A 289 5.16 18.77 -12.18
C ASN A 289 4.84 17.58 -13.11
N TYR A 290 4.46 16.44 -12.55
CA TYR A 290 3.98 15.31 -13.35
C TYR A 290 2.83 15.74 -14.30
N PRO A 291 2.91 15.46 -15.63
CA PRO A 291 2.03 16.11 -16.61
C PRO A 291 0.63 15.50 -16.74
N PHE A 292 0.38 14.31 -16.17
CA PHE A 292 -0.88 13.57 -16.35
C PHE A 292 -1.77 13.58 -15.11
N PHE A 293 -1.90 14.76 -14.46
CA PHE A 293 -2.90 14.99 -13.42
C PHE A 293 -4.18 15.59 -13.99
N TYR A 294 -5.33 15.04 -13.60
CA TYR A 294 -6.63 15.54 -13.99
C TYR A 294 -7.45 16.05 -12.80
N SER A 295 -8.29 17.07 -13.05
CA SER A 295 -9.23 17.64 -12.06
C SER A 295 -10.69 17.27 -12.35
N GLY A 296 -10.99 16.62 -13.49
CA GLY A 296 -12.35 16.22 -13.87
C GLY A 296 -12.36 15.18 -14.99
N PRO A 297 -13.52 14.56 -15.24
CA PRO A 297 -13.65 13.44 -16.20
C PRO A 297 -13.24 13.80 -17.65
N GLU A 298 -13.50 15.03 -18.08
CA GLU A 298 -13.15 15.49 -19.44
C GLU A 298 -11.61 15.54 -19.62
N GLN A 299 -10.92 16.07 -18.62
CA GLN A 299 -9.45 16.11 -18.63
C GLN A 299 -8.85 14.71 -18.51
N ALA A 300 -9.45 13.83 -17.69
CA ALA A 300 -9.05 12.43 -17.60
C ALA A 300 -9.21 11.71 -18.96
N GLU A 301 -10.30 11.97 -19.69
CA GLU A 301 -10.52 11.43 -21.03
C GLU A 301 -9.42 11.84 -22.00
N GLU A 302 -9.11 13.15 -22.10
CA GLU A 302 -8.09 13.67 -23.02
C GLU A 302 -6.68 13.13 -22.67
N MET A 303 -6.34 13.08 -21.39
CA MET A 303 -5.05 12.54 -20.95
C MET A 303 -4.94 11.04 -21.20
N LEU A 304 -5.99 10.26 -20.92
CA LEU A 304 -6.00 8.83 -21.19
C LEU A 304 -5.97 8.55 -22.70
N LEU A 305 -6.73 9.31 -23.50
CA LEU A 305 -6.68 9.19 -24.95
C LEU A 305 -5.26 9.43 -25.46
N ARG A 306 -4.62 10.52 -25.03
CA ARG A 306 -3.24 10.82 -25.40
C ARG A 306 -2.28 9.71 -24.96
N ALA A 307 -2.43 9.19 -23.74
CA ALA A 307 -1.59 8.10 -23.22
C ALA A 307 -1.67 6.81 -24.04
N VAL A 308 -2.81 6.53 -24.70
CA VAL A 308 -2.98 5.33 -25.54
C VAL A 308 -2.72 5.55 -27.02
N THR A 309 -2.88 6.78 -27.55
CA THR A 309 -2.61 7.10 -28.97
C THR A 309 -1.17 7.52 -29.22
N ASP A 310 -0.58 8.26 -28.29
CA ASP A 310 0.75 8.86 -28.40
C ASP A 310 1.68 8.39 -27.27
N THR A 311 1.62 7.10 -26.95
CA THR A 311 2.28 6.49 -25.78
C THR A 311 3.77 6.80 -25.71
N ASP A 312 4.49 6.72 -26.84
CA ASP A 312 5.94 6.94 -26.87
C ASP A 312 6.28 8.42 -26.64
N ALA A 313 5.46 9.35 -27.14
CA ALA A 313 5.61 10.77 -26.86
C ALA A 313 5.34 11.08 -25.37
N CYS A 314 4.32 10.45 -24.78
CA CYS A 314 4.03 10.59 -23.35
C CYS A 314 5.18 10.07 -22.48
N ARG A 315 5.80 8.96 -22.87
CA ARG A 315 6.98 8.42 -22.14
C ARG A 315 8.19 9.33 -22.27
N ALA A 316 8.45 9.84 -23.50
CA ALA A 316 9.55 10.78 -23.70
C ALA A 316 9.37 12.05 -22.85
N GLU A 317 8.13 12.52 -22.67
CA GLU A 317 7.82 13.65 -21.78
C GLU A 317 8.12 13.32 -20.32
N LEU A 318 7.78 12.09 -19.85
CA LEU A 318 8.10 11.62 -18.51
C LEU A 318 9.62 11.46 -18.31
N ASP A 319 10.33 10.94 -19.29
CA ASP A 319 11.79 10.82 -19.26
C ASP A 319 12.46 12.20 -19.20
N ALA A 320 11.96 13.16 -19.97
CA ALA A 320 12.44 14.53 -19.95
C ALA A 320 12.20 15.23 -18.59
N LEU A 321 11.06 14.95 -17.94
CA LEU A 321 10.72 15.50 -16.63
C LEU A 321 11.77 15.14 -15.56
N VAL A 322 12.30 13.92 -15.61
CA VAL A 322 13.29 13.41 -14.63
C VAL A 322 14.73 13.49 -15.15
N SER A 323 14.96 14.08 -16.32
CA SER A 323 16.25 14.16 -17.01
C SER A 323 16.94 12.80 -17.17
N GLY A 324 16.14 11.75 -17.42
CA GLY A 324 16.60 10.36 -17.53
C GLY A 324 15.43 9.41 -17.79
N SER A 325 15.57 8.15 -17.42
CA SER A 325 14.49 7.16 -17.50
C SER A 325 13.50 7.35 -16.37
N PHE A 326 12.23 7.58 -16.68
CA PHE A 326 11.16 7.68 -15.67
C PHE A 326 10.98 6.38 -14.88
N THR A 327 11.14 5.22 -15.53
CA THR A 327 11.09 3.92 -14.82
C THR A 327 12.24 3.75 -13.84
N ASP A 328 13.44 4.28 -14.13
CA ASP A 328 14.55 4.26 -13.20
C ASP A 328 14.35 5.24 -12.04
N TRP A 329 13.71 6.38 -12.28
CA TRP A 329 13.28 7.28 -11.21
C TRP A 329 12.28 6.58 -10.29
N VAL A 330 11.25 5.92 -10.85
CA VAL A 330 10.25 5.16 -10.07
C VAL A 330 10.95 4.05 -9.27
N ARG A 331 11.89 3.34 -9.89
CA ARG A 331 12.70 2.30 -9.22
C ARG A 331 13.46 2.86 -8.02
N ALA A 332 14.12 4.00 -8.19
CA ALA A 332 14.89 4.64 -7.12
C ALA A 332 14.00 5.21 -6.00
N ALA A 333 12.84 5.79 -6.35
CA ALA A 333 11.95 6.41 -5.38
C ALA A 333 11.09 5.40 -4.59
N HIS A 334 10.88 4.19 -5.14
CA HIS A 334 9.92 3.20 -4.63
C HIS A 334 10.50 1.79 -4.49
N ASN A 335 11.81 1.66 -4.24
CA ASN A 335 12.45 0.38 -3.95
C ASN A 335 12.09 -0.09 -2.54
N ASP A 336 11.61 -1.33 -2.43
CA ASP A 336 11.26 -1.93 -1.14
C ASP A 336 12.48 -2.23 -0.25
N ASP A 337 13.67 -2.42 -0.81
CA ASP A 337 14.91 -2.58 -0.04
C ASP A 337 15.20 -1.35 0.82
N ASP A 338 14.89 -0.13 0.34
CA ASP A 338 15.10 1.10 1.10
C ASP A 338 14.18 1.17 2.32
N PHE A 339 12.93 0.76 2.15
CA PHE A 339 11.99 0.63 3.25
C PHE A 339 12.49 -0.38 4.29
N GLU A 340 12.94 -1.55 3.84
CA GLU A 340 13.41 -2.62 4.71
C GLU A 340 14.65 -2.22 5.51
N ARG A 341 15.62 -1.59 4.84
CA ARG A 341 16.80 -1.03 5.53
C ARG A 341 16.41 0.05 6.55
N ALA A 342 15.47 0.93 6.20
CA ALA A 342 15.04 2.02 7.06
C ALA A 342 14.33 1.52 8.32
N ILE A 343 13.38 0.59 8.20
CA ILE A 343 12.66 0.08 9.37
C ILE A 343 13.59 -0.69 10.32
N VAL A 344 14.48 -1.54 9.79
CA VAL A 344 15.45 -2.27 10.60
C VAL A 344 16.41 -1.30 11.31
N LYS A 345 16.90 -0.26 10.63
CA LYS A 345 17.72 0.79 11.21
C LYS A 345 17.03 1.46 12.40
N HIS A 346 15.78 1.89 12.23
CA HIS A 346 15.05 2.60 13.30
C HIS A 346 14.68 1.69 14.48
N VAL A 347 14.35 0.42 14.23
CA VAL A 347 14.17 -0.56 15.32
C VAL A 347 15.44 -0.66 16.16
N ARG A 348 16.61 -0.73 15.52
CA ARG A 348 17.92 -0.77 16.21
C ARG A 348 18.21 0.53 16.98
N GLU A 349 17.98 1.66 16.37
CA GLU A 349 18.23 2.99 16.98
C GLU A 349 17.33 3.25 18.21
N TRP A 350 16.07 2.83 18.15
CA TRP A 350 15.11 3.10 19.23
C TRP A 350 15.23 2.14 20.41
N PHE A 351 15.61 0.90 20.17
CA PHE A 351 15.55 -0.16 21.17
C PHE A 351 16.91 -0.87 21.45
N GLY A 352 17.96 -0.53 20.72
CA GLY A 352 19.29 -1.12 20.92
C GLY A 352 19.37 -2.59 20.50
N LEU A 353 18.76 -2.97 19.36
CA LEU A 353 18.78 -4.33 18.82
C LEU A 353 20.14 -4.65 18.21
#